data_87e36e9692d4bcfacb9f54402167c47f
#
_entry.id   87e36e9692d4bcfacb9f54402167c47f
#
_cell.length_a   1.000
_cell.length_b   1.000
_cell.length_c   1.000
_cell.angle_alpha   90.00
_cell.angle_beta   90.00
_cell.angle_gamma   90.00
#
_symmetry.space_group_name_H-M   'P 1'
#
loop_
_entity.id
_entity.type
_entity.pdbx_description
1 polymer ?
#
loop_
_entity_poly.entity_id
_entity_poly.type
_entity_poly.pdbx_seq_one_letter_code
_entity_poly.pdbx_strand_id
1 'polypeptide(L)'
;PWSYVDIHGNWTAPWLRLSAGVSDVAHKNGVKVGCLMSIPESERVVLTPFAQGINSKVLYRITDKDNRNRFKYAEKLVKLMKYYGIDGLGVNSEFTTNSGVMSHLIEFFELCHKEARKIDWDFQLYWYDGTNESGYRDFDQGLGDHNKRMFGRKGREVTDMMFANYGWSDNTLAKSVRKAGELERNSYDYYAGFDIQARGVKNMNWKHLLNHKISIGFWGAHSQSLIHQSATDNGTSDVAIQNTYLKKQELIFSGGNRNPAYRPNVGNGTSLANAELEHFHGLAAFLTAKSTINEMPFVSRFNLGNGLSFRNEGKVTFNHKWYNLNTQDFMPTWRWWITNNNDQVGELMVNDLVKADLTFDDAYFGGSCLSLHGKTEFSRVKLFKTLLSVDGKDKISLIYKVMNGTESHAKLFVALSNALTTYKEIDIPNATKQGEWTTFEAELSQLGITSSSQIAMIGVVVKGTTEDYNLHIGELAVRNPSQTFQPAKPEIKEFEIIRGRAKNIDFKIRYASKEETGETKTYNEEVDTWYYEILYQAENEPEQVLTATPSWAAYVIDAPLVNGITNRKVRFGVRAVAPDGVTKSQ
;
A
#
# COMPACT_ATOMS: atom_id res chain seq x y z
N PRO A 1 -1.41 2.87 -5.69
CA PRO A 1 -0.06 3.48 -5.67
C PRO A 1 1.05 2.44 -5.47
N TRP A 2 0.83 1.40 -4.64
CA TRP A 2 1.86 0.45 -4.20
C TRP A 2 2.68 -0.19 -5.32
N SER A 3 2.08 -0.44 -6.49
CA SER A 3 2.76 -1.01 -7.66
C SER A 3 3.89 -0.13 -8.22
N TYR A 4 3.96 1.14 -7.85
CA TYR A 4 4.93 2.13 -8.34
C TYR A 4 5.79 2.73 -7.24
N VAL A 5 5.67 2.24 -6.00
CA VAL A 5 6.37 2.79 -4.82
C VAL A 5 7.30 1.74 -4.25
N ASP A 6 8.57 2.08 -4.01
CA ASP A 6 9.54 1.20 -3.36
C ASP A 6 9.73 1.53 -1.88
N ILE A 7 9.61 2.82 -1.54
CA ILE A 7 9.76 3.33 -0.18
C ILE A 7 8.60 4.27 0.12
N HIS A 8 7.94 4.08 1.25
CA HIS A 8 6.95 4.99 1.81
C HIS A 8 7.49 5.62 3.08
N GLY A 9 7.81 6.91 3.03
CA GLY A 9 8.22 7.67 4.19
C GLY A 9 7.02 8.29 4.90
N ASN A 10 6.79 7.94 6.15
CA ASN A 10 5.82 8.65 6.98
C ASN A 10 6.48 9.91 7.58
N TRP A 11 6.20 11.06 6.96
CA TRP A 11 6.84 12.34 7.28
C TRP A 11 6.02 13.19 8.26
N THR A 12 5.46 12.55 9.29
CA THR A 12 4.66 13.23 10.31
C THR A 12 5.40 13.38 11.63
N ALA A 13 5.48 14.61 12.12
CA ALA A 13 5.95 14.87 13.48
C ALA A 13 4.97 14.27 14.52
N PRO A 14 5.42 13.88 15.70
CA PRO A 14 6.78 13.86 16.19
C PRO A 14 7.55 12.60 15.79
N TRP A 15 8.68 12.39 16.40
CA TRP A 15 9.62 11.31 16.13
C TRP A 15 9.03 9.92 16.16
N LEU A 16 9.54 9.07 15.26
CA LEU A 16 9.26 7.63 15.22
C LEU A 16 7.76 7.31 15.27
N ARG A 17 6.96 8.16 14.67
CA ARG A 17 5.52 7.91 14.59
C ARG A 17 5.26 6.78 13.62
N LEU A 18 4.68 5.72 14.16
CA LEU A 18 4.40 4.50 13.45
C LEU A 18 2.93 4.43 13.07
N SER A 19 2.69 4.05 11.84
CA SER A 19 1.36 3.65 11.39
C SER A 19 1.42 2.16 11.05
N ALA A 20 1.10 1.30 12.01
CA ALA A 20 1.14 -0.16 11.83
C ALA A 20 0.33 -0.61 10.60
N GLY A 21 -0.86 -0.03 10.40
CA GLY A 21 -1.68 -0.34 9.23
C GLY A 21 -1.04 0.03 7.90
N VAL A 22 -0.24 1.08 7.85
CA VAL A 22 0.54 1.43 6.63
C VAL A 22 1.68 0.44 6.43
N SER A 23 2.38 0.06 7.51
CA SER A 23 3.47 -0.93 7.43
C SER A 23 2.98 -2.26 6.89
N ASP A 24 1.88 -2.79 7.41
CA ASP A 24 1.31 -4.07 6.97
C ASP A 24 0.97 -4.06 5.47
N VAL A 25 0.28 -3.03 5.01
CA VAL A 25 -0.10 -2.91 3.59
C VAL A 25 1.11 -2.66 2.69
N ALA A 26 2.05 -1.83 3.13
CA ALA A 26 3.26 -1.55 2.37
C ALA A 26 4.11 -2.82 2.20
N HIS A 27 4.38 -3.53 3.28
CA HIS A 27 5.16 -4.78 3.25
C HIS A 27 4.49 -5.87 2.40
N LYS A 28 3.17 -6.02 2.50
CA LYS A 28 2.39 -6.90 1.63
C LYS A 28 2.65 -6.62 0.14
N ASN A 29 2.85 -5.37 -0.22
CA ASN A 29 3.13 -4.93 -1.58
C ASN A 29 4.63 -4.73 -1.89
N GLY A 30 5.53 -5.22 -1.03
CA GLY A 30 6.98 -5.12 -1.21
C GLY A 30 7.49 -3.67 -1.15
N VAL A 31 6.85 -2.83 -0.34
CA VAL A 31 7.22 -1.43 -0.12
C VAL A 31 7.83 -1.29 1.26
N LYS A 32 9.02 -0.73 1.35
CA LYS A 32 9.66 -0.42 2.63
C LYS A 32 9.02 0.80 3.28
N VAL A 33 8.96 0.80 4.61
CA VAL A 33 8.33 1.87 5.39
C VAL A 33 9.34 2.57 6.27
N GLY A 34 9.42 3.89 6.12
CA GLY A 34 10.23 4.76 6.97
C GLY A 34 9.40 5.59 7.95
N CYS A 35 9.97 5.87 9.09
CA CYS A 35 9.45 6.82 10.05
C CYS A 35 10.36 8.05 10.15
N LEU A 36 9.80 9.18 10.60
CA LEU A 36 10.52 10.46 10.64
C LEU A 36 11.31 10.66 11.92
N MET A 37 12.50 11.18 11.77
CA MET A 37 13.21 11.96 12.78
C MET A 37 13.24 13.43 12.33
N SER A 38 12.36 14.26 12.87
CA SER A 38 12.34 15.69 12.58
C SER A 38 13.29 16.44 13.50
N ILE A 39 14.17 17.23 12.90
CA ILE A 39 15.08 18.12 13.61
C ILE A 39 14.71 19.54 13.16
N PRO A 40 13.94 20.28 13.96
CA PRO A 40 13.43 21.58 13.55
C PRO A 40 14.53 22.63 13.46
N GLU A 41 14.36 23.58 12.56
CA GLU A 41 15.29 24.66 12.29
C GLU A 41 15.45 25.62 13.49
N SER A 42 14.37 25.88 14.22
CA SER A 42 14.37 26.83 15.33
C SER A 42 13.85 26.22 16.63
N GLU A 43 14.36 26.74 17.75
CA GLU A 43 13.92 26.35 19.11
C GLU A 43 12.46 26.70 19.40
N ARG A 44 11.82 27.49 18.54
CA ARG A 44 10.44 27.98 18.74
C ARG A 44 9.35 27.07 18.19
N VAL A 45 9.69 26.02 17.46
CA VAL A 45 8.68 25.10 16.96
C VAL A 45 8.27 24.13 18.06
N VAL A 46 7.31 24.52 18.83
CA VAL A 46 6.66 23.69 19.87
C VAL A 46 5.61 22.83 19.19
N LEU A 47 6.01 21.68 18.64
CA LEU A 47 5.07 20.71 18.09
C LEU A 47 4.55 19.72 19.15
N THR A 48 5.28 19.55 20.24
CA THR A 48 4.90 18.73 21.40
C THR A 48 5.77 19.10 22.62
N PRO A 49 5.40 18.66 23.85
CA PRO A 49 6.25 18.80 25.04
C PRO A 49 7.66 18.21 24.88
N PHE A 50 7.84 17.30 23.92
CA PHE A 50 9.13 16.67 23.60
C PHE A 50 9.96 17.45 22.59
N ALA A 51 9.40 18.47 21.95
CA ALA A 51 10.02 19.22 20.85
C ALA A 51 10.58 20.58 21.29
N GLN A 52 10.48 20.96 22.54
CA GLN A 52 10.97 22.24 23.01
C GLN A 52 12.50 22.28 23.10
N GLY A 53 13.12 23.22 22.40
CA GLY A 53 14.53 23.54 22.51
C GLY A 53 15.49 22.52 21.89
N ILE A 54 15.25 22.07 20.68
CA ILE A 54 15.73 20.77 20.24
C ILE A 54 16.85 20.79 19.22
N ASN A 55 17.14 21.85 18.50
CA ASN A 55 18.06 21.83 17.35
C ASN A 55 19.32 20.99 17.60
N SER A 56 20.29 21.57 18.21
CA SER A 56 21.52 20.88 18.56
C SER A 56 21.33 19.86 19.70
N LYS A 57 20.41 20.12 20.65
CA LYS A 57 20.20 19.23 21.80
C LYS A 57 19.68 17.84 21.45
N VAL A 58 18.82 17.69 20.42
CA VAL A 58 18.41 16.35 19.98
C VAL A 58 19.55 15.63 19.28
N LEU A 59 20.27 16.31 18.41
CA LEU A 59 21.44 15.73 17.74
C LEU A 59 22.47 15.26 18.78
N TYR A 60 22.74 16.04 19.79
CA TYR A 60 23.63 15.64 20.87
C TYR A 60 23.07 14.52 21.75
N ARG A 61 21.76 14.48 22.00
CA ARG A 61 21.15 13.39 22.79
C ARG A 61 21.13 12.08 22.05
N ILE A 62 20.74 12.04 20.79
CA ILE A 62 20.70 10.81 20.01
C ILE A 62 22.09 10.24 19.76
N THR A 63 23.08 11.12 19.60
CA THR A 63 24.49 10.76 19.41
C THR A 63 25.27 10.75 20.74
N ASP A 64 24.60 10.76 21.90
CA ASP A 64 25.27 10.71 23.20
C ASP A 64 26.06 9.43 23.38
N LYS A 65 27.24 9.56 23.96
CA LYS A 65 28.14 8.44 24.23
C LYS A 65 28.24 8.16 25.73
N ASP A 66 28.43 6.91 26.07
CA ASP A 66 28.70 6.48 27.43
C ASP A 66 30.16 6.80 27.86
N ASN A 67 30.50 6.48 29.10
CA ASN A 67 31.83 6.65 29.66
C ASN A 67 32.93 5.81 28.97
N ARG A 68 32.56 4.86 28.10
CA ARG A 68 33.45 4.07 27.25
C ARG A 68 33.47 4.56 25.80
N ASN A 69 32.98 5.79 25.54
CA ASN A 69 32.89 6.41 24.22
C ASN A 69 32.05 5.64 23.19
N ARG A 70 31.01 4.87 23.64
CA ARG A 70 30.09 4.14 22.79
C ARG A 70 28.77 4.87 22.72
N PHE A 71 28.16 4.95 21.52
CA PHE A 71 26.83 5.52 21.35
C PHE A 71 25.77 4.76 22.15
N LYS A 72 24.99 5.44 22.94
CA LYS A 72 24.01 4.85 23.87
C LYS A 72 22.78 4.29 23.16
N TYR A 73 22.41 4.83 21.99
CA TYR A 73 21.09 4.62 21.42
C TYR A 73 21.07 3.87 20.08
N ALA A 74 22.19 3.69 19.38
CA ALA A 74 22.21 3.05 18.06
C ALA A 74 21.61 1.64 18.07
N GLU A 75 22.09 0.76 18.97
CA GLU A 75 21.56 -0.59 19.13
C GLU A 75 20.06 -0.59 19.53
N LYS A 76 19.69 0.27 20.48
CA LYS A 76 18.31 0.36 20.98
C LYS A 76 17.35 0.85 19.88
N LEU A 77 17.76 1.83 19.09
CA LEU A 77 16.98 2.35 17.98
C LEU A 77 16.70 1.26 16.93
N VAL A 78 17.72 0.54 16.54
CA VAL A 78 17.59 -0.54 15.55
C VAL A 78 16.69 -1.68 16.07
N LYS A 79 16.88 -2.10 17.32
CA LYS A 79 16.00 -3.11 17.95
C LYS A 79 14.54 -2.65 18.02
N LEU A 80 14.30 -1.38 18.36
CA LEU A 80 12.96 -0.80 18.40
C LEU A 80 12.32 -0.81 17.01
N MET A 81 13.06 -0.41 15.99
CA MET A 81 12.56 -0.39 14.62
C MET A 81 12.25 -1.80 14.12
N LYS A 82 13.13 -2.76 14.37
CA LYS A 82 12.87 -4.17 14.04
C LYS A 82 11.63 -4.69 14.74
N TYR A 83 11.46 -4.41 16.02
CA TYR A 83 10.28 -4.85 16.80
C TYR A 83 8.97 -4.40 16.17
N TYR A 84 8.92 -3.16 15.66
CA TYR A 84 7.74 -2.62 14.99
C TYR A 84 7.69 -2.84 13.48
N GLY A 85 8.65 -3.54 12.89
CA GLY A 85 8.69 -3.79 11.45
C GLY A 85 8.91 -2.54 10.61
N ILE A 86 9.76 -1.58 11.10
CA ILE A 86 10.05 -0.34 10.40
C ILE A 86 11.40 -0.43 9.75
N ASP A 87 11.39 -0.35 8.43
CA ASP A 87 12.60 -0.55 7.64
C ASP A 87 13.57 0.62 7.74
N GLY A 88 13.09 1.85 7.77
CA GLY A 88 13.95 3.00 7.63
C GLY A 88 13.67 4.17 8.58
N LEU A 89 14.73 4.92 8.87
CA LEU A 89 14.68 6.19 9.57
C LEU A 89 14.82 7.34 8.57
N GLY A 90 13.77 8.12 8.41
CA GLY A 90 13.80 9.35 7.63
C GLY A 90 14.30 10.52 8.46
N VAL A 91 15.25 11.28 7.94
CA VAL A 91 15.78 12.48 8.62
C VAL A 91 15.40 13.74 7.84
N ASN A 92 14.56 14.58 8.44
CA ASN A 92 14.34 15.93 7.92
C ASN A 92 15.48 16.85 8.37
N SER A 93 16.47 17.00 7.51
CA SER A 93 17.71 17.68 7.85
C SER A 93 17.68 19.20 7.59
N GLU A 94 16.59 19.85 8.00
CA GLU A 94 16.45 21.32 7.87
C GLU A 94 16.99 22.04 9.12
N PHE A 95 18.24 21.80 9.47
CA PHE A 95 18.87 22.39 10.64
C PHE A 95 20.26 22.97 10.31
N THR A 96 20.76 23.83 11.18
CA THR A 96 22.13 24.36 11.13
C THR A 96 22.91 23.88 12.34
N THR A 97 24.10 23.36 12.12
CA THR A 97 25.04 22.91 13.14
C THR A 97 26.50 23.17 12.72
N ASN A 98 27.42 22.28 12.98
CA ASN A 98 28.81 22.35 12.55
C ASN A 98 29.33 21.00 12.05
N SER A 99 30.48 21.00 11.40
CA SER A 99 31.10 19.81 10.81
C SER A 99 31.43 18.71 11.83
N GLY A 100 31.73 19.09 13.06
CA GLY A 100 31.99 18.13 14.14
C GLY A 100 30.73 17.32 14.49
N VAL A 101 29.59 17.98 14.66
CA VAL A 101 28.31 17.35 14.92
C VAL A 101 27.89 16.48 13.74
N MET A 102 28.07 16.96 12.49
CA MET A 102 27.75 16.16 11.30
C MET A 102 28.62 14.91 11.21
N SER A 103 29.93 15.00 11.49
CA SER A 103 30.81 13.83 11.52
C SER A 103 30.37 12.81 12.58
N HIS A 104 29.96 13.30 13.75
CA HIS A 104 29.46 12.46 14.84
C HIS A 104 28.12 11.78 14.49
N LEU A 105 27.25 12.48 13.80
CA LEU A 105 25.98 11.92 13.30
C LEU A 105 26.22 10.84 12.23
N ILE A 106 27.17 11.05 11.32
CA ILE A 106 27.58 10.06 10.32
C ILE A 106 28.07 8.78 11.01
N GLU A 107 28.96 8.90 12.00
CA GLU A 107 29.45 7.74 12.78
C GLU A 107 28.31 6.99 13.49
N PHE A 108 27.32 7.72 14.00
CA PHE A 108 26.14 7.13 14.63
C PHE A 108 25.32 6.29 13.64
N PHE A 109 25.08 6.79 12.43
CA PHE A 109 24.34 6.06 11.41
C PHE A 109 25.12 4.85 10.86
N GLU A 110 26.43 4.99 10.64
CA GLU A 110 27.28 3.84 10.30
C GLU A 110 27.18 2.73 11.37
N LEU A 111 27.09 3.11 12.65
CA LEU A 111 26.90 2.13 13.73
C LEU A 111 25.50 1.54 13.70
N CYS A 112 24.45 2.30 13.41
CA CYS A 112 23.09 1.76 13.27
C CYS A 112 23.05 0.63 12.22
N HIS A 113 23.64 0.84 11.05
CA HIS A 113 23.77 -0.21 10.02
C HIS A 113 24.53 -1.44 10.53
N LYS A 114 25.61 -1.22 11.29
CA LYS A 114 26.40 -2.32 11.86
C LYS A 114 25.61 -3.11 12.91
N GLU A 115 24.86 -2.44 13.77
CA GLU A 115 24.03 -3.09 14.78
C GLU A 115 22.84 -3.83 14.14
N ALA A 116 22.25 -3.28 13.06
CA ALA A 116 21.20 -3.93 12.32
C ALA A 116 21.65 -5.26 11.69
N ARG A 117 22.84 -5.29 11.08
CA ARG A 117 23.42 -6.52 10.52
C ARG A 117 23.62 -7.62 11.57
N LYS A 118 23.89 -7.28 12.84
CA LYS A 118 24.04 -8.27 13.92
C LYS A 118 22.75 -9.01 14.26
N ILE A 119 21.61 -8.38 14.00
CA ILE A 119 20.28 -8.93 14.29
C ILE A 119 19.51 -9.30 13.02
N ASP A 120 20.19 -9.38 11.89
CA ASP A 120 19.61 -9.70 10.59
C ASP A 120 18.40 -8.79 10.26
N TRP A 121 18.62 -7.49 10.34
CA TRP A 121 17.63 -6.48 9.99
C TRP A 121 18.19 -5.55 8.92
N ASP A 122 17.42 -5.37 7.82
CA ASP A 122 17.76 -4.45 6.72
C ASP A 122 17.35 -3.01 7.09
N PHE A 123 18.07 -2.45 8.07
CA PHE A 123 17.88 -1.05 8.47
C PHE A 123 18.29 -0.11 7.36
N GLN A 124 17.46 0.90 7.08
CA GLN A 124 17.72 1.93 6.09
C GLN A 124 17.70 3.33 6.69
N LEU A 125 18.48 4.23 6.11
CA LEU A 125 18.47 5.64 6.44
C LEU A 125 18.04 6.46 5.21
N TYR A 126 17.04 7.30 5.39
CA TYR A 126 16.49 8.19 4.36
C TYR A 126 16.84 9.64 4.73
N TRP A 127 17.66 10.27 3.93
CA TRP A 127 18.17 11.62 4.20
C TRP A 127 17.55 12.63 3.26
N TYR A 128 16.88 13.65 3.81
CA TYR A 128 16.52 14.83 3.05
C TYR A 128 17.74 15.74 2.92
N ASP A 129 18.09 16.12 1.71
CA ASP A 129 19.32 16.84 1.39
C ASP A 129 19.18 18.34 1.69
N GLY A 130 19.02 18.68 2.95
CA GLY A 130 18.84 20.03 3.45
C GLY A 130 20.07 20.58 4.18
N THR A 131 20.72 19.75 5.01
CA THR A 131 21.96 20.14 5.73
C THR A 131 23.15 19.40 5.14
N ASN A 132 24.17 20.15 4.71
CA ASN A 132 25.39 19.59 4.15
C ASN A 132 26.36 19.08 5.24
N GLU A 133 27.45 18.43 4.85
CA GLU A 133 28.42 17.83 5.77
C GLU A 133 29.21 18.82 6.62
N SER A 134 29.19 20.13 6.29
CA SER A 134 29.74 21.19 7.12
C SER A 134 28.77 21.70 8.17
N GLY A 135 27.51 21.22 8.16
CA GLY A 135 26.46 21.62 9.08
C GLY A 135 25.67 22.84 8.67
N TYR A 136 25.84 23.32 7.44
CA TYR A 136 25.02 24.41 6.91
C TYR A 136 23.77 23.86 6.23
N ARG A 137 22.64 24.54 6.42
CA ARG A 137 21.44 24.32 5.64
C ARG A 137 21.66 24.92 4.25
N ASP A 138 21.74 24.07 3.25
CA ASP A 138 22.17 24.42 1.89
C ASP A 138 21.42 23.54 0.87
N PHE A 139 20.19 23.35 0.97
CA PHE A 139 19.35 22.59 0.05
C PHE A 139 20.04 22.27 -1.29
N ASP A 140 21.07 21.45 -1.24
CA ASP A 140 21.80 21.00 -2.41
C ASP A 140 20.83 20.33 -3.40
N GLN A 141 20.93 20.71 -4.66
CA GLN A 141 20.07 20.19 -5.71
C GLN A 141 20.74 19.04 -6.48
N GLY A 142 21.80 18.49 -5.93
CA GLY A 142 22.60 17.45 -6.54
C GLY A 142 23.61 16.83 -5.58
N LEU A 143 24.00 15.59 -5.86
CA LEU A 143 25.08 14.93 -5.14
C LEU A 143 26.44 15.50 -5.56
N GLY A 144 27.21 15.97 -4.60
CA GLY A 144 28.48 16.63 -4.81
C GLY A 144 29.48 16.49 -3.66
N ASP A 145 30.50 17.38 -3.63
CA ASP A 145 31.53 17.33 -2.58
C ASP A 145 31.02 17.83 -1.21
N HIS A 146 29.85 18.49 -1.18
CA HIS A 146 29.28 19.07 0.04
C HIS A 146 28.44 18.08 0.85
N ASN A 147 27.96 17.00 0.21
CA ASN A 147 27.03 16.04 0.82
C ASN A 147 27.42 14.56 0.58
N LYS A 148 28.56 14.30 -0.10
CA LYS A 148 29.03 12.94 -0.42
C LYS A 148 29.27 12.06 0.80
N ARG A 149 29.67 12.63 1.94
CA ARG A 149 29.89 11.85 3.17
C ARG A 149 28.58 11.35 3.77
N MET A 150 27.49 12.13 3.64
CA MET A 150 26.15 11.68 4.04
C MET A 150 25.62 10.58 3.11
N PHE A 151 25.90 10.67 1.82
CA PHE A 151 25.56 9.59 0.88
C PHE A 151 26.38 8.33 1.18
N GLY A 152 27.65 8.50 1.55
CA GLY A 152 28.56 7.43 1.81
C GLY A 152 29.18 6.85 0.53
N ARG A 153 30.03 5.84 0.70
CA ARG A 153 30.70 5.13 -0.39
C ARG A 153 30.57 3.63 -0.21
N LYS A 154 30.89 2.85 -1.22
CA LYS A 154 30.89 1.37 -1.14
C LYS A 154 31.64 0.88 0.09
N GLY A 155 30.98 0.04 0.88
CA GLY A 155 31.51 -0.51 2.14
C GLY A 155 31.47 0.45 3.34
N ARG A 156 31.02 1.69 3.13
CA ARG A 156 30.73 2.68 4.18
C ARG A 156 29.52 3.50 3.79
N GLU A 157 28.43 2.82 3.53
CA GLU A 157 27.12 3.40 3.26
C GLU A 157 26.61 4.10 4.52
N VAL A 158 26.12 5.33 4.38
CA VAL A 158 25.49 6.09 5.47
C VAL A 158 24.00 6.19 5.21
N THR A 159 23.61 6.67 4.04
CA THR A 159 22.20 6.73 3.63
C THR A 159 21.90 5.74 2.52
N ASP A 160 20.72 5.16 2.57
CA ASP A 160 20.19 4.25 1.56
C ASP A 160 19.33 4.99 0.54
N MET A 161 18.74 6.11 0.95
CA MET A 161 18.04 7.04 0.08
C MET A 161 18.38 8.48 0.44
N MET A 162 18.93 9.23 -0.51
CA MET A 162 19.16 10.67 -0.38
C MET A 162 18.19 11.42 -1.28
N PHE A 163 17.32 12.21 -0.67
CA PHE A 163 16.26 12.94 -1.35
C PHE A 163 16.71 14.37 -1.66
N ALA A 164 16.90 14.68 -2.94
CA ALA A 164 17.21 16.03 -3.40
C ALA A 164 16.02 16.98 -3.24
N ASN A 165 16.30 18.22 -2.87
CA ASN A 165 15.28 19.27 -2.90
C ASN A 165 14.82 19.56 -4.35
N TYR A 166 13.79 20.35 -4.53
CA TYR A 166 12.94 20.46 -5.73
C TYR A 166 13.50 21.37 -6.85
N GLY A 167 14.71 21.90 -6.71
CA GLY A 167 15.32 22.82 -7.68
C GLY A 167 16.38 22.18 -8.59
N TRP A 168 16.48 20.87 -8.63
CA TRP A 168 17.44 20.17 -9.47
C TRP A 168 17.22 20.42 -10.96
N SER A 169 18.27 20.22 -11.75
CA SER A 169 18.32 20.42 -13.19
C SER A 169 18.94 19.20 -13.88
N ASP A 170 18.86 19.15 -15.20
CA ASP A 170 19.52 18.12 -16.01
C ASP A 170 21.02 18.00 -15.69
N ASN A 171 21.70 19.15 -15.57
CA ASN A 171 23.12 19.20 -15.22
C ASN A 171 23.42 18.68 -13.81
N THR A 172 22.59 19.03 -12.81
CA THR A 172 22.79 18.54 -11.44
C THR A 172 22.53 17.05 -11.33
N LEU A 173 21.54 16.49 -12.05
CA LEU A 173 21.31 15.05 -12.13
C LEU A 173 22.48 14.31 -12.80
N ALA A 174 23.00 14.83 -13.92
CA ALA A 174 24.17 14.26 -14.59
C ALA A 174 25.41 14.24 -13.67
N LYS A 175 25.62 15.31 -12.89
CA LYS A 175 26.70 15.38 -11.90
C LYS A 175 26.49 14.38 -10.77
N SER A 176 25.24 14.21 -10.31
CA SER A 176 24.89 13.26 -9.23
C SER A 176 25.15 11.82 -9.63
N VAL A 177 24.78 11.42 -10.86
CA VAL A 177 25.09 10.09 -11.39
C VAL A 177 26.59 9.83 -11.43
N ARG A 178 27.36 10.81 -11.91
CA ARG A 178 28.83 10.70 -11.96
C ARG A 178 29.44 10.60 -10.57
N LYS A 179 28.98 11.44 -9.61
CA LYS A 179 29.46 11.43 -8.22
C LYS A 179 29.12 10.10 -7.53
N ALA A 180 27.94 9.55 -7.73
CA ALA A 180 27.58 8.21 -7.24
C ALA A 180 28.55 7.13 -7.79
N GLY A 181 28.90 7.19 -9.08
CA GLY A 181 29.89 6.31 -9.68
C GLY A 181 31.29 6.45 -9.07
N GLU A 182 31.76 7.68 -8.80
CA GLU A 182 33.04 7.94 -8.11
C GLU A 182 33.06 7.34 -6.70
N LEU A 183 31.91 7.27 -6.03
CA LEU A 183 31.74 6.68 -4.71
C LEU A 183 31.46 5.16 -4.75
N GLU A 184 31.44 4.57 -5.95
CA GLU A 184 31.04 3.17 -6.20
C GLU A 184 29.67 2.83 -5.60
N ARG A 185 28.72 3.81 -5.62
CA ARG A 185 27.34 3.67 -5.17
C ARG A 185 26.38 3.60 -6.35
N ASN A 186 25.22 3.02 -6.12
CA ASN A 186 24.13 3.04 -7.07
C ASN A 186 23.54 4.45 -7.18
N SER A 187 23.48 5.01 -8.39
CA SER A 187 22.89 6.33 -8.59
C SER A 187 21.37 6.37 -8.33
N TYR A 188 20.70 5.23 -8.34
CA TYR A 188 19.29 5.12 -7.94
C TYR A 188 19.06 5.28 -6.43
N ASP A 189 20.12 5.29 -5.61
CA ASP A 189 20.01 5.66 -4.18
C ASP A 189 19.85 7.17 -3.99
N TYR A 190 20.02 7.96 -5.06
CA TYR A 190 19.76 9.39 -5.10
C TYR A 190 18.43 9.69 -5.81
N TYR A 191 17.54 10.42 -5.14
CA TYR A 191 16.15 10.64 -5.55
C TYR A 191 15.94 12.10 -5.96
N ALA A 192 15.50 12.33 -7.19
CA ALA A 192 15.06 13.65 -7.64
C ALA A 192 13.73 14.00 -6.97
N GLY A 193 13.71 15.03 -6.15
CA GLY A 193 12.54 15.46 -5.39
C GLY A 193 11.49 16.15 -6.26
N PHE A 194 10.23 15.80 -6.07
CA PHE A 194 9.06 16.43 -6.67
C PHE A 194 8.11 16.89 -5.57
N ASP A 195 7.86 18.20 -5.52
CA ASP A 195 6.93 18.80 -4.57
C ASP A 195 5.49 18.72 -5.09
N ILE A 196 4.91 17.52 -5.00
CA ILE A 196 3.52 17.29 -5.42
C ILE A 196 2.56 18.09 -4.54
N GLN A 197 2.90 18.28 -3.27
CA GLN A 197 2.07 19.00 -2.32
C GLN A 197 1.83 20.46 -2.73
N ALA A 198 2.87 21.19 -3.07
CA ALA A 198 2.76 22.59 -3.38
C ALA A 198 2.58 22.89 -4.87
N ARG A 199 3.11 22.03 -5.75
CA ARG A 199 3.18 22.30 -7.19
C ARG A 199 2.30 21.40 -8.04
N GLY A 200 1.75 20.33 -7.45
CA GLY A 200 1.05 19.30 -8.22
C GLY A 200 2.01 18.59 -9.17
N VAL A 201 1.53 18.27 -10.37
CA VAL A 201 2.35 17.64 -11.43
C VAL A 201 2.86 18.66 -12.47
N LYS A 202 2.51 19.93 -12.31
CA LYS A 202 2.89 21.01 -13.21
C LYS A 202 4.31 21.51 -12.94
N ASN A 203 4.90 22.17 -13.96
CA ASN A 203 6.17 22.89 -13.84
C ASN A 203 7.32 22.06 -13.29
N MET A 204 7.32 20.77 -13.58
CA MET A 204 8.35 19.84 -13.16
C MET A 204 9.14 19.31 -14.36
N ASN A 205 10.40 19.02 -14.11
CA ASN A 205 11.34 18.62 -15.17
C ASN A 205 11.23 17.11 -15.51
N TRP A 206 10.01 16.59 -15.69
CA TRP A 206 9.75 15.18 -15.96
C TRP A 206 10.61 14.60 -17.09
N LYS A 207 10.84 15.38 -18.15
CA LYS A 207 11.66 14.97 -19.31
C LYS A 207 13.08 14.57 -18.93
N HIS A 208 13.66 15.18 -17.93
CA HIS A 208 15.04 14.91 -17.53
C HIS A 208 15.20 13.57 -16.81
N LEU A 209 14.16 13.06 -16.16
CA LEU A 209 14.20 11.76 -15.49
C LEU A 209 14.51 10.60 -16.44
N LEU A 210 14.04 10.67 -17.69
CA LEU A 210 14.26 9.61 -18.69
C LEU A 210 15.71 9.57 -19.17
N ASN A 211 16.48 10.63 -18.96
CA ASN A 211 17.87 10.74 -19.42
C ASN A 211 18.88 10.28 -18.35
N HIS A 212 18.46 10.12 -17.11
CA HIS A 212 19.36 9.84 -16.00
C HIS A 212 18.93 8.60 -15.19
N LYS A 213 19.90 7.85 -14.69
CA LYS A 213 19.69 6.71 -13.79
C LYS A 213 19.55 7.23 -12.35
N ILE A 214 18.43 7.88 -12.08
CA ILE A 214 18.09 8.52 -10.80
C ILE A 214 16.68 8.07 -10.41
N SER A 215 16.44 7.86 -9.13
CA SER A 215 15.12 7.57 -8.58
C SER A 215 14.23 8.81 -8.47
N ILE A 216 12.93 8.60 -8.31
CA ILE A 216 11.92 9.65 -8.17
C ILE A 216 11.49 9.72 -6.71
N GLY A 217 11.57 10.91 -6.10
CA GLY A 217 11.07 11.16 -4.77
C GLY A 217 9.85 12.08 -4.78
N PHE A 218 8.69 11.59 -4.33
CA PHE A 218 7.48 12.39 -4.21
C PHE A 218 7.31 12.93 -2.80
N TRP A 219 7.22 14.25 -2.69
CA TRP A 219 6.77 14.89 -1.47
C TRP A 219 5.28 15.19 -1.53
N GLY A 220 4.52 14.63 -0.56
CA GLY A 220 3.12 14.92 -0.40
C GLY A 220 2.22 14.41 -1.53
N ALA A 221 2.49 13.22 -2.09
CA ALA A 221 1.68 12.64 -3.17
C ALA A 221 0.21 12.34 -2.80
N HIS A 222 -0.11 12.37 -1.51
CA HIS A 222 -1.47 12.28 -0.98
C HIS A 222 -2.06 13.66 -0.65
N SER A 223 -1.44 14.71 -1.10
CA SER A 223 -1.53 16.06 -0.55
C SER A 223 -2.95 16.59 -0.43
N GLN A 224 -3.11 17.41 0.59
CA GLN A 224 -4.33 18.13 0.88
C GLN A 224 -4.77 19.01 -0.29
N SER A 225 -3.84 19.70 -0.95
CA SER A 225 -4.18 20.64 -2.03
C SER A 225 -4.57 19.96 -3.34
N LEU A 226 -3.81 18.97 -3.79
CA LEU A 226 -4.02 18.35 -5.10
C LEU A 226 -5.12 17.27 -5.10
N ILE A 227 -5.18 16.46 -4.05
CA ILE A 227 -6.08 15.30 -3.97
C ILE A 227 -7.19 15.55 -2.95
N HIS A 228 -6.83 15.60 -1.66
CA HIS A 228 -7.80 15.61 -0.58
C HIS A 228 -8.62 16.90 -0.55
N GLN A 229 -7.97 18.06 -0.53
CA GLN A 229 -8.69 19.35 -0.51
C GLN A 229 -9.59 19.51 -1.72
N SER A 230 -9.06 19.24 -2.91
CA SER A 230 -9.84 19.32 -4.15
C SER A 230 -11.02 18.33 -4.19
N ALA A 231 -10.87 17.13 -3.62
CA ALA A 231 -11.97 16.19 -3.51
C ALA A 231 -13.02 16.67 -2.51
N THR A 232 -12.60 17.21 -1.37
CA THR A 232 -13.48 17.74 -0.32
C THR A 232 -14.24 18.97 -0.79
N ASP A 233 -13.59 19.91 -1.46
CA ASP A 233 -14.20 21.16 -1.93
C ASP A 233 -15.25 20.92 -3.02
N ASN A 234 -15.11 19.85 -3.80
CA ASN A 234 -16.01 19.53 -4.92
C ASN A 234 -16.94 18.34 -4.63
N GLY A 235 -16.80 17.68 -3.49
CA GLY A 235 -17.60 16.52 -3.13
C GLY A 235 -18.94 16.92 -2.50
N THR A 236 -20.04 16.34 -2.99
CA THR A 236 -21.40 16.53 -2.47
C THR A 236 -21.81 15.49 -1.43
N SER A 237 -21.03 14.42 -1.31
CA SER A 237 -21.24 13.32 -0.35
C SER A 237 -19.90 12.62 -0.05
N ASP A 238 -19.86 11.84 1.02
CA ASP A 238 -18.67 11.05 1.37
C ASP A 238 -18.23 10.10 0.26
N VAL A 239 -19.18 9.47 -0.44
CA VAL A 239 -18.90 8.61 -1.61
C VAL A 239 -18.27 9.41 -2.73
N ALA A 240 -18.82 10.58 -3.06
CA ALA A 240 -18.29 11.45 -4.11
C ALA A 240 -16.87 11.93 -3.79
N ILE A 241 -16.61 12.31 -2.54
CA ILE A 241 -15.29 12.71 -2.05
C ILE A 241 -14.30 11.55 -2.21
N GLN A 242 -14.67 10.36 -1.75
CA GLN A 242 -13.81 9.18 -1.82
C GLN A 242 -13.54 8.76 -3.26
N ASN A 243 -14.54 8.75 -4.12
CA ASN A 243 -14.38 8.42 -5.54
C ASN A 243 -13.46 9.42 -6.24
N THR A 244 -13.63 10.72 -5.98
CA THR A 244 -12.74 11.75 -6.52
C THR A 244 -11.30 11.57 -6.03
N TYR A 245 -11.12 11.25 -4.75
CA TYR A 245 -9.82 10.97 -4.17
C TYR A 245 -9.13 9.79 -4.88
N LEU A 246 -9.83 8.67 -5.06
CA LEU A 246 -9.32 7.50 -5.77
C LEU A 246 -8.97 7.81 -7.22
N LYS A 247 -9.84 8.54 -7.92
CA LYS A 247 -9.62 8.97 -9.31
C LYS A 247 -8.34 9.80 -9.47
N LYS A 248 -8.11 10.75 -8.57
CA LYS A 248 -6.90 11.59 -8.60
C LYS A 248 -5.64 10.78 -8.28
N GLN A 249 -5.71 9.83 -7.37
CA GLN A 249 -4.61 8.89 -7.14
C GLN A 249 -4.31 8.05 -8.39
N GLU A 250 -5.33 7.56 -9.07
CA GLU A 250 -5.16 6.80 -10.33
C GLU A 250 -4.44 7.64 -11.38
N LEU A 251 -4.82 8.89 -11.54
CA LEU A 251 -4.15 9.80 -12.49
C LEU A 251 -2.68 10.04 -12.16
N ILE A 252 -2.33 10.20 -10.88
CA ILE A 252 -0.92 10.39 -10.46
C ILE A 252 -0.08 9.13 -10.74
N PHE A 253 -0.59 7.95 -10.41
CA PHE A 253 0.20 6.72 -10.46
C PHE A 253 0.10 6.00 -11.80
N SER A 254 -1.08 5.77 -12.32
CA SER A 254 -1.30 5.03 -13.57
C SER A 254 -1.66 5.89 -14.77
N GLY A 255 -2.00 7.15 -14.55
CA GLY A 255 -2.40 8.07 -15.63
C GLY A 255 -3.79 7.76 -16.21
N GLY A 256 -4.64 7.05 -15.47
CA GLY A 256 -5.94 6.57 -15.93
C GLY A 256 -5.84 5.29 -16.77
N ASN A 257 -6.83 5.05 -17.65
CA ASN A 257 -6.82 3.85 -18.52
C ASN A 257 -5.80 3.99 -19.64
N ARG A 258 -4.58 3.57 -19.37
CA ARG A 258 -3.46 3.62 -20.33
C ARG A 258 -2.75 2.28 -20.41
N ASN A 259 -2.13 2.03 -21.55
CA ASN A 259 -1.19 0.92 -21.68
C ASN A 259 0.05 1.23 -20.82
N PRO A 260 0.35 0.45 -19.77
CA PRO A 260 1.51 0.70 -18.91
C PRO A 260 2.85 0.54 -19.61
N ALA A 261 2.88 -0.06 -20.81
CA ALA A 261 4.06 -0.10 -21.65
C ALA A 261 4.22 1.14 -22.55
N TYR A 262 3.20 1.98 -22.62
CA TYR A 262 3.27 3.21 -23.41
C TYR A 262 4.30 4.17 -22.79
N ARG A 263 5.20 4.65 -23.65
CA ARG A 263 6.20 5.66 -23.27
C ARG A 263 5.94 6.91 -24.10
N PRO A 264 5.45 7.99 -23.49
CA PRO A 264 5.21 9.22 -24.21
C PRO A 264 6.52 9.76 -24.79
N ASN A 265 6.47 10.34 -25.98
CA ASN A 265 7.59 11.11 -26.50
C ASN A 265 7.70 12.41 -25.70
N VAL A 266 8.57 12.41 -24.69
CA VAL A 266 8.85 13.56 -23.84
C VAL A 266 9.91 14.50 -24.43
N GLY A 267 10.06 14.52 -25.76
CA GLY A 267 10.97 15.43 -26.46
C GLY A 267 10.89 16.87 -25.94
N ASN A 268 11.44 17.84 -26.59
CA ASN A 268 11.49 19.26 -26.16
C ASN A 268 10.11 19.91 -25.89
N GLY A 269 9.04 19.14 -25.93
CA GLY A 269 7.69 19.59 -25.65
C GLY A 269 7.43 19.89 -24.19
N THR A 270 6.87 21.03 -23.94
CA THR A 270 6.39 21.53 -22.66
C THR A 270 5.15 20.77 -22.13
N SER A 271 4.65 19.79 -22.89
CA SER A 271 3.36 19.15 -22.63
C SER A 271 3.29 18.41 -21.29
N LEU A 272 4.37 17.74 -20.85
CA LEU A 272 4.40 17.11 -19.53
C LEU A 272 4.61 18.11 -18.40
N ALA A 273 5.43 19.12 -18.62
CA ALA A 273 5.75 20.12 -17.58
C ALA A 273 4.57 21.02 -17.19
N ASN A 274 3.62 21.19 -18.11
CA ASN A 274 2.45 22.07 -17.90
C ASN A 274 1.11 21.33 -17.93
N ALA A 275 1.13 20.00 -17.96
CA ALA A 275 -0.10 19.24 -17.98
C ALA A 275 -0.88 19.36 -16.67
N GLU A 276 -2.16 19.60 -16.75
CA GLU A 276 -3.08 19.35 -15.64
C GLU A 276 -3.04 17.87 -15.27
N LEU A 277 -3.51 17.54 -14.08
CA LEU A 277 -3.50 16.14 -13.60
C LEU A 277 -4.22 15.18 -14.56
N GLU A 278 -5.31 15.65 -15.19
CA GLU A 278 -6.11 14.91 -16.16
C GLU A 278 -5.33 14.55 -17.45
N HIS A 279 -4.27 15.28 -17.75
CA HIS A 279 -3.40 15.07 -18.91
C HIS A 279 -2.03 14.49 -18.54
N PHE A 280 -1.78 14.30 -17.25
CA PHE A 280 -0.55 13.70 -16.78
C PHE A 280 -0.51 12.20 -17.13
N HIS A 281 0.61 11.74 -17.63
CA HIS A 281 0.77 10.34 -18.05
C HIS A 281 0.89 9.35 -16.89
N GLY A 282 0.96 9.83 -15.65
CA GLY A 282 1.18 9.02 -14.46
C GLY A 282 2.62 8.52 -14.32
N LEU A 283 2.97 8.04 -13.13
CA LEU A 283 4.26 7.39 -12.89
C LEU A 283 4.48 6.16 -13.75
N ALA A 284 3.41 5.50 -14.18
CA ALA A 284 3.44 4.36 -15.11
C ALA A 284 4.19 4.66 -16.42
N ALA A 285 4.26 5.93 -16.85
CA ALA A 285 5.04 6.35 -18.00
C ALA A 285 6.56 6.28 -17.78
N PHE A 286 7.01 6.33 -16.54
CA PHE A 286 8.42 6.36 -16.15
C PHE A 286 8.88 5.06 -15.50
N LEU A 287 8.00 4.39 -14.77
CA LEU A 287 8.29 3.23 -13.95
C LEU A 287 7.49 2.00 -14.42
N THR A 288 8.08 0.83 -14.25
CA THR A 288 7.36 -0.43 -14.46
C THR A 288 6.62 -0.82 -13.18
N ALA A 289 5.35 -1.16 -13.31
CA ALA A 289 4.56 -1.67 -12.19
C ALA A 289 5.17 -2.95 -11.62
N LYS A 290 5.34 -3.02 -10.31
CA LYS A 290 5.76 -4.24 -9.58
C LYS A 290 4.58 -4.96 -8.94
N SER A 291 4.79 -6.21 -8.58
CA SER A 291 3.84 -7.03 -7.83
C SER A 291 4.60 -8.03 -6.99
N THR A 292 4.04 -8.34 -5.84
CA THR A 292 4.52 -9.39 -4.92
C THR A 292 3.64 -10.64 -4.96
N ILE A 293 2.71 -10.73 -5.91
CA ILE A 293 1.80 -11.87 -6.07
C ILE A 293 2.57 -12.99 -6.81
N ASN A 294 3.32 -13.78 -6.06
CA ASN A 294 4.21 -14.83 -6.57
C ASN A 294 4.00 -16.20 -5.90
N GLU A 295 3.11 -16.27 -4.90
CA GLU A 295 2.79 -17.49 -4.16
C GLU A 295 1.28 -17.67 -4.02
N MET A 296 0.83 -18.93 -3.98
CA MET A 296 -0.53 -19.27 -3.60
C MET A 296 -0.65 -19.44 -2.08
N PRO A 297 -1.82 -19.14 -1.50
CA PRO A 297 -3.02 -18.67 -2.16
C PRO A 297 -2.93 -17.19 -2.52
N PHE A 298 -3.43 -16.82 -3.69
CA PHE A 298 -3.73 -15.44 -4.04
C PHE A 298 -5.21 -15.19 -3.82
N VAL A 299 -5.56 -14.22 -2.99
CA VAL A 299 -6.95 -13.81 -2.72
C VAL A 299 -7.02 -12.29 -2.69
N SER A 300 -7.92 -11.71 -3.47
CA SER A 300 -8.30 -10.31 -3.37
C SER A 300 -9.82 -10.19 -3.33
N ARG A 301 -10.32 -9.51 -2.31
CA ARG A 301 -11.73 -9.13 -2.16
C ARG A 301 -11.96 -7.67 -2.51
N PHE A 302 -10.94 -7.02 -3.07
CA PHE A 302 -10.97 -5.60 -3.47
C PHE A 302 -11.30 -4.64 -2.32
N ASN A 303 -11.03 -5.06 -1.08
CA ASN A 303 -11.25 -4.24 0.10
C ASN A 303 -10.16 -3.18 0.24
N LEU A 304 -10.54 -1.92 0.20
CA LEU A 304 -9.63 -0.77 0.33
C LEU A 304 -9.14 -0.52 1.76
N GLY A 305 -9.70 -1.23 2.75
CA GLY A 305 -9.41 -0.99 4.17
C GLY A 305 -10.19 0.17 4.77
N ASN A 306 -11.27 0.58 4.11
CA ASN A 306 -12.23 1.55 4.62
C ASN A 306 -13.59 1.34 3.95
N GLY A 307 -14.63 1.95 4.49
CA GLY A 307 -15.96 1.85 3.92
C GLY A 307 -17.01 2.66 4.67
N LEU A 308 -18.19 2.74 4.08
CA LEU A 308 -19.38 3.35 4.70
C LEU A 308 -20.10 2.34 5.62
N SER A 309 -19.90 1.07 5.36
CA SER A 309 -20.34 -0.05 6.18
C SER A 309 -19.32 -1.19 6.04
N PHE A 310 -19.29 -2.12 6.99
CA PHE A 310 -18.54 -3.35 6.87
C PHE A 310 -19.49 -4.49 6.49
N ARG A 311 -19.09 -5.29 5.51
CA ARG A 311 -19.84 -6.47 5.05
C ARG A 311 -19.02 -7.73 5.25
N ASN A 312 -19.73 -8.79 5.55
CA ASN A 312 -19.21 -10.14 5.54
C ASN A 312 -20.15 -11.02 4.71
N GLU A 313 -19.60 -11.73 3.72
CA GLU A 313 -20.38 -12.54 2.75
C GLU A 313 -21.53 -11.73 2.12
N GLY A 314 -21.27 -10.47 1.80
CA GLY A 314 -22.22 -9.54 1.19
C GLY A 314 -23.27 -8.93 2.13
N LYS A 315 -23.32 -9.36 3.39
CA LYS A 315 -24.26 -8.84 4.40
C LYS A 315 -23.62 -7.73 5.21
N VAL A 316 -24.34 -6.63 5.41
CA VAL A 316 -23.90 -5.55 6.30
C VAL A 316 -23.91 -6.04 7.74
N THR A 317 -22.77 -6.06 8.38
CA THR A 317 -22.60 -6.46 9.80
C THR A 317 -22.28 -5.28 10.70
N PHE A 318 -21.78 -4.18 10.12
CA PHE A 318 -21.54 -2.91 10.81
C PHE A 318 -21.91 -1.75 9.88
N ASN A 319 -22.87 -0.94 10.30
CA ASN A 319 -23.48 0.09 9.44
C ASN A 319 -23.00 1.51 9.80
N HIS A 320 -21.69 1.68 9.93
CA HIS A 320 -21.07 2.98 10.14
C HIS A 320 -19.80 3.08 9.29
N LYS A 321 -19.34 4.30 9.06
CA LYS A 321 -18.04 4.56 8.44
C LYS A 321 -16.93 3.94 9.28
N TRP A 322 -15.98 3.31 8.62
CA TRP A 322 -14.84 2.68 9.28
C TRP A 322 -13.57 2.85 8.47
N TYR A 323 -12.45 2.74 9.14
CA TYR A 323 -11.12 2.79 8.55
C TYR A 323 -10.20 1.82 9.29
N ASN A 324 -9.63 0.89 8.56
CA ASN A 324 -8.59 -0.02 9.03
C ASN A 324 -7.70 -0.43 7.86
N LEU A 325 -6.67 0.37 7.57
CA LEU A 325 -5.86 0.21 6.36
C LEU A 325 -5.15 -1.15 6.28
N ASN A 326 -4.80 -1.74 7.42
CA ASN A 326 -4.13 -3.05 7.42
C ASN A 326 -5.02 -4.21 6.93
N THR A 327 -6.32 -3.99 6.77
CA THR A 327 -7.22 -4.95 6.11
C THR A 327 -7.24 -4.80 4.58
N GLN A 328 -6.48 -3.86 4.00
CA GLN A 328 -6.46 -3.66 2.55
C GLN A 328 -5.95 -4.91 1.83
N ASP A 329 -6.68 -5.32 0.80
CA ASP A 329 -6.30 -6.42 -0.06
C ASP A 329 -5.23 -6.04 -1.09
N PHE A 330 -4.74 -7.04 -1.84
CA PHE A 330 -4.08 -6.75 -3.10
C PHE A 330 -5.05 -6.01 -4.02
N MET A 331 -4.67 -4.82 -4.42
CA MET A 331 -5.45 -4.05 -5.38
C MET A 331 -4.98 -4.32 -6.80
N PRO A 332 -5.82 -4.12 -7.83
CA PRO A 332 -5.39 -4.24 -9.21
C PRO A 332 -4.06 -3.51 -9.44
N THR A 333 -3.11 -4.22 -10.04
CA THR A 333 -1.76 -3.72 -10.29
C THR A 333 -1.81 -2.49 -11.18
N TRP A 334 -2.67 -2.56 -12.21
CA TRP A 334 -2.91 -1.48 -13.14
C TRP A 334 -4.31 -0.90 -12.91
N ARG A 335 -4.41 0.38 -12.66
CA ARG A 335 -5.67 1.11 -12.51
C ARG A 335 -5.75 2.24 -13.55
N TRP A 336 -6.25 2.03 -14.75
CA TRP A 336 -6.76 0.76 -15.25
C TRP A 336 -6.03 0.41 -16.55
N TRP A 337 -5.93 -0.84 -16.88
CA TRP A 337 -5.42 -1.28 -18.18
C TRP A 337 -6.50 -2.11 -18.88
N ILE A 338 -7.31 -1.44 -19.68
CA ILE A 338 -8.43 -2.03 -20.40
C ILE A 338 -8.18 -1.86 -21.87
N THR A 339 -8.27 -2.96 -22.63
CA THR A 339 -7.96 -3.00 -24.06
C THR A 339 -9.14 -3.53 -24.85
N ASN A 340 -9.18 -3.17 -26.16
CA ASN A 340 -10.09 -3.76 -27.11
C ASN A 340 -9.61 -5.19 -27.53
N ASN A 341 -10.34 -5.79 -28.48
CA ASN A 341 -10.02 -7.13 -28.97
C ASN A 341 -8.64 -7.26 -29.66
N ASN A 342 -8.11 -6.16 -30.18
CA ASN A 342 -6.77 -6.10 -30.78
C ASN A 342 -5.67 -5.75 -29.78
N ASP A 343 -5.97 -5.82 -28.50
CA ASP A 343 -5.05 -5.49 -27.39
C ASP A 343 -4.56 -4.03 -27.41
N GLN A 344 -5.36 -3.16 -28.01
CA GLN A 344 -5.04 -1.74 -28.15
C GLN A 344 -5.74 -0.92 -27.07
N VAL A 345 -4.99 -0.02 -26.50
CA VAL A 345 -5.47 1.14 -25.77
C VAL A 345 -4.66 2.33 -26.27
N GLY A 346 -5.34 3.40 -26.64
CA GLY A 346 -4.68 4.62 -27.10
C GLY A 346 -3.98 5.37 -25.96
N GLU A 347 -3.43 6.52 -26.31
CA GLU A 347 -2.86 7.47 -25.36
C GLU A 347 -3.93 8.03 -24.40
N LEU A 348 -5.17 8.10 -24.86
CA LEU A 348 -6.34 8.52 -24.10
C LEU A 348 -7.33 7.38 -23.97
N MET A 349 -8.21 7.47 -22.98
CA MET A 349 -9.28 6.48 -22.77
C MET A 349 -10.11 6.30 -24.04
N VAL A 350 -10.31 5.05 -24.44
CA VAL A 350 -11.20 4.70 -25.56
C VAL A 350 -12.62 4.65 -25.02
N ASN A 351 -13.54 5.38 -25.65
CA ASN A 351 -14.92 5.53 -25.17
C ASN A 351 -15.76 4.24 -25.23
N ASP A 352 -15.34 3.25 -26.03
CA ASP A 352 -16.08 2.02 -26.29
C ASP A 352 -15.66 0.85 -25.39
N LEU A 353 -14.91 1.13 -24.33
CA LEU A 353 -14.49 0.14 -23.34
C LEU A 353 -15.33 0.24 -22.07
N VAL A 354 -15.50 -0.87 -21.36
CA VAL A 354 -16.09 -0.83 -20.02
C VAL A 354 -15.29 0.10 -19.12
N LYS A 355 -15.94 0.66 -18.14
CA LYS A 355 -15.31 1.39 -17.04
C LYS A 355 -15.07 0.45 -15.88
N ALA A 356 -13.99 0.68 -15.15
CA ALA A 356 -13.66 -0.05 -13.94
C ALA A 356 -13.50 0.94 -12.77
N ASP A 357 -14.16 0.67 -11.67
CA ASP A 357 -14.11 1.47 -10.46
C ASP A 357 -14.11 0.57 -9.21
N LEU A 358 -13.55 1.07 -8.12
CA LEU A 358 -13.73 0.47 -6.78
C LEU A 358 -14.92 1.19 -6.14
N THR A 359 -16.03 0.48 -5.95
CA THR A 359 -17.25 1.04 -5.39
C THR A 359 -17.39 0.77 -3.90
N PHE A 360 -17.99 1.72 -3.16
CA PHE A 360 -18.37 1.59 -1.75
C PHE A 360 -19.85 1.24 -1.55
N ASP A 361 -20.61 1.17 -2.64
CA ASP A 361 -22.04 0.86 -2.58
C ASP A 361 -22.28 -0.60 -2.23
N ASP A 362 -21.31 -1.47 -2.52
CA ASP A 362 -21.39 -2.88 -2.24
C ASP A 362 -20.01 -3.47 -1.90
N ALA A 363 -20.00 -4.63 -1.23
CA ALA A 363 -18.82 -5.45 -1.00
C ALA A 363 -19.25 -6.88 -0.66
N TYR A 364 -18.45 -7.86 -1.03
CA TYR A 364 -18.58 -9.21 -0.51
C TYR A 364 -17.96 -9.30 0.90
N PHE A 365 -16.80 -8.67 1.09
CA PHE A 365 -16.10 -8.56 2.36
C PHE A 365 -15.50 -7.16 2.52
N GLY A 366 -15.58 -6.59 3.71
CA GLY A 366 -15.03 -5.27 3.99
C GLY A 366 -15.93 -4.14 3.52
N GLY A 367 -15.37 -3.13 2.86
CA GLY A 367 -16.07 -1.89 2.53
C GLY A 367 -16.21 -1.57 1.05
N SER A 368 -15.60 -2.34 0.16
CA SER A 368 -15.60 -2.06 -1.28
C SER A 368 -15.50 -3.31 -2.14
N CYS A 369 -15.88 -3.21 -3.39
CA CYS A 369 -15.68 -4.24 -4.42
C CYS A 369 -15.29 -3.61 -5.76
N LEU A 370 -14.87 -4.43 -6.73
CA LEU A 370 -14.63 -3.96 -8.10
C LEU A 370 -15.95 -3.91 -8.87
N SER A 371 -16.23 -2.79 -9.54
CA SER A 371 -17.36 -2.62 -10.46
C SER A 371 -16.82 -2.51 -11.88
N LEU A 372 -17.35 -3.33 -12.79
CA LEU A 372 -17.13 -3.24 -14.23
C LEU A 372 -18.46 -2.87 -14.88
N HIS A 373 -18.54 -1.71 -15.55
CA HIS A 373 -19.82 -1.19 -15.99
C HIS A 373 -19.76 -0.45 -17.34
N GLY A 374 -20.91 -0.33 -17.98
CA GLY A 374 -21.11 0.38 -19.23
C GLY A 374 -21.08 -0.50 -20.47
N LYS A 375 -21.37 0.10 -21.63
CA LYS A 375 -21.47 -0.57 -22.92
C LYS A 375 -20.09 -0.90 -23.47
N THR A 376 -19.96 -2.09 -24.02
CA THR A 376 -18.81 -2.48 -24.85
C THR A 376 -19.14 -3.65 -25.78
N GLU A 377 -18.55 -3.66 -26.96
CA GLU A 377 -18.52 -4.87 -27.81
C GLU A 377 -17.49 -5.87 -27.29
N PHE A 378 -16.34 -5.37 -26.84
CA PHE A 378 -15.28 -6.17 -26.24
C PHE A 378 -14.35 -5.31 -25.38
N SER A 379 -14.12 -5.74 -24.14
CA SER A 379 -13.11 -5.16 -23.24
C SER A 379 -12.34 -6.26 -22.53
N ARG A 380 -11.00 -6.17 -22.54
CA ARG A 380 -10.13 -7.01 -21.73
C ARG A 380 -9.57 -6.17 -20.58
N VAL A 381 -10.04 -6.44 -19.37
CA VAL A 381 -9.64 -5.75 -18.14
C VAL A 381 -8.48 -6.52 -17.52
N LYS A 382 -7.27 -6.02 -17.63
CA LYS A 382 -6.05 -6.60 -17.06
C LYS A 382 -5.92 -6.11 -15.62
N LEU A 383 -6.08 -7.01 -14.64
CA LEU A 383 -6.16 -6.62 -13.24
C LEU A 383 -4.84 -6.82 -12.49
N PHE A 384 -4.33 -8.04 -12.47
CA PHE A 384 -3.20 -8.39 -11.61
C PHE A 384 -2.00 -8.87 -12.42
N LYS A 385 -0.85 -8.26 -12.16
CA LYS A 385 0.46 -8.81 -12.51
C LYS A 385 0.85 -9.82 -11.45
N THR A 386 1.21 -11.02 -11.87
CA THR A 386 1.52 -12.14 -10.97
C THR A 386 2.75 -12.91 -11.45
N LEU A 387 3.20 -13.86 -10.65
CA LEU A 387 4.14 -14.90 -11.07
C LEU A 387 3.82 -16.18 -10.29
N LEU A 388 2.57 -16.64 -10.36
CA LEU A 388 2.07 -17.78 -9.61
C LEU A 388 2.49 -19.09 -10.29
N SER A 389 3.25 -19.91 -9.60
CA SER A 389 3.53 -21.29 -10.03
C SER A 389 2.30 -22.16 -9.77
N VAL A 390 1.76 -22.75 -10.83
CA VAL A 390 0.49 -23.47 -10.81
C VAL A 390 0.57 -24.77 -11.58
N ASP A 391 -0.39 -25.67 -11.34
CA ASP A 391 -0.67 -26.84 -12.19
C ASP A 391 -2.16 -26.94 -12.53
N GLY A 392 -2.54 -27.99 -13.28
CA GLY A 392 -3.91 -28.14 -13.75
C GLY A 392 -4.96 -28.39 -12.67
N LYS A 393 -4.56 -28.79 -11.45
CA LYS A 393 -5.46 -29.07 -10.33
C LYS A 393 -5.71 -27.86 -9.45
N ASP A 394 -4.86 -26.84 -9.58
CA ASP A 394 -5.08 -25.59 -8.90
C ASP A 394 -6.36 -24.92 -9.38
N LYS A 395 -6.97 -24.13 -8.54
CA LYS A 395 -8.29 -23.56 -8.79
C LYS A 395 -8.23 -22.04 -8.90
N ILE A 396 -8.96 -21.53 -9.88
CA ILE A 396 -9.29 -20.10 -9.97
C ILE A 396 -10.76 -19.92 -9.64
N SER A 397 -11.07 -18.92 -8.82
CA SER A 397 -12.45 -18.65 -8.39
C SER A 397 -12.79 -17.16 -8.45
N LEU A 398 -14.07 -16.91 -8.64
CA LEU A 398 -14.64 -15.57 -8.68
C LEU A 398 -15.94 -15.55 -7.87
N ILE A 399 -16.10 -14.56 -7.02
CA ILE A 399 -17.38 -14.23 -6.41
C ILE A 399 -17.86 -12.94 -7.03
N TYR A 400 -19.00 -12.96 -7.67
CA TYR A 400 -19.52 -11.85 -8.46
C TYR A 400 -21.02 -11.66 -8.27
N LYS A 401 -21.51 -10.50 -8.68
CA LYS A 401 -22.92 -10.11 -8.63
C LYS A 401 -23.26 -9.32 -9.88
N VAL A 402 -24.29 -9.77 -10.60
CA VAL A 402 -24.83 -9.03 -11.75
C VAL A 402 -25.91 -8.08 -11.23
N MET A 403 -25.71 -6.78 -11.44
CA MET A 403 -26.60 -5.76 -10.87
C MET A 403 -27.88 -5.55 -11.69
N ASN A 404 -27.79 -5.70 -13.01
CA ASN A 404 -28.91 -5.53 -13.94
C ASN A 404 -29.04 -6.77 -14.81
N GLY A 405 -30.14 -7.55 -14.61
CA GLY A 405 -30.32 -8.84 -15.27
C GLY A 405 -29.55 -9.98 -14.58
N THR A 406 -29.32 -11.07 -15.31
CA THR A 406 -28.59 -12.26 -14.82
C THR A 406 -27.37 -12.61 -15.69
N GLU A 407 -27.29 -12.10 -16.91
CA GLU A 407 -26.23 -12.43 -17.85
C GLU A 407 -24.91 -11.79 -17.41
N SER A 408 -23.88 -12.62 -17.23
CA SER A 408 -22.56 -12.14 -16.78
C SER A 408 -21.82 -11.34 -17.82
N HIS A 409 -22.02 -11.66 -19.10
CA HIS A 409 -21.28 -11.09 -20.24
C HIS A 409 -19.75 -11.13 -20.07
N ALA A 410 -19.24 -12.06 -19.24
CA ALA A 410 -17.86 -12.01 -18.79
C ALA A 410 -17.16 -13.37 -18.89
N LYS A 411 -15.82 -13.31 -19.02
CA LYS A 411 -14.92 -14.46 -18.90
C LYS A 411 -13.78 -14.12 -17.96
N LEU A 412 -13.34 -15.09 -17.18
CA LEU A 412 -12.01 -15.02 -16.56
C LEU A 412 -10.94 -15.32 -17.60
N PHE A 413 -9.80 -14.65 -17.51
CA PHE A 413 -8.63 -15.02 -18.31
C PHE A 413 -7.35 -14.98 -17.47
N VAL A 414 -6.39 -15.79 -17.92
CA VAL A 414 -5.01 -15.74 -17.48
C VAL A 414 -4.07 -15.69 -18.69
N ALA A 415 -2.89 -15.08 -18.49
CA ALA A 415 -1.77 -15.18 -19.41
C ALA A 415 -0.57 -15.82 -18.70
N LEU A 416 0.13 -16.72 -19.39
CA LEU A 416 1.31 -17.39 -18.87
C LEU A 416 2.58 -16.55 -19.08
N SER A 417 3.59 -16.74 -18.25
CA SER A 417 4.85 -15.99 -18.29
C SER A 417 5.62 -16.16 -19.62
N ASN A 418 5.45 -17.29 -20.27
CA ASN A 418 6.05 -17.60 -21.57
C ASN A 418 5.18 -17.21 -22.80
N ALA A 419 3.97 -16.68 -22.56
CA ALA A 419 3.00 -16.35 -23.63
C ALA A 419 2.08 -15.20 -23.19
N LEU A 420 2.64 -14.03 -22.93
CA LEU A 420 1.96 -12.88 -22.32
C LEU A 420 0.81 -12.28 -23.16
N THR A 421 0.79 -12.55 -24.45
CA THR A 421 -0.25 -12.08 -25.39
C THR A 421 -1.23 -13.18 -25.80
N THR A 422 -1.07 -14.37 -25.25
CA THR A 422 -1.97 -15.52 -25.49
C THR A 422 -2.82 -15.73 -24.23
N TYR A 423 -4.11 -15.43 -24.35
CA TYR A 423 -5.03 -15.48 -23.23
C TYR A 423 -5.77 -16.82 -23.20
N LYS A 424 -5.76 -17.46 -22.04
CA LYS A 424 -6.54 -18.65 -21.72
C LYS A 424 -7.80 -18.19 -20.99
N GLU A 425 -8.96 -18.42 -21.56
CA GLU A 425 -10.25 -17.87 -21.12
C GLU A 425 -11.22 -18.96 -20.72
N ILE A 426 -12.07 -18.68 -19.73
CA ILE A 426 -13.20 -19.50 -19.33
C ILE A 426 -14.43 -18.63 -19.10
N ASP A 427 -15.60 -19.08 -19.56
CA ASP A 427 -16.85 -18.35 -19.40
C ASP A 427 -17.27 -18.30 -17.91
N ILE A 428 -17.63 -17.11 -17.45
CA ILE A 428 -18.27 -16.93 -16.14
C ILE A 428 -19.77 -17.20 -16.35
N PRO A 429 -20.38 -18.14 -15.61
CA PRO A 429 -21.80 -18.46 -15.75
C PRO A 429 -22.70 -17.24 -15.51
N ASN A 430 -23.91 -17.30 -16.02
CA ASN A 430 -24.93 -16.33 -15.66
C ASN A 430 -25.30 -16.47 -14.18
N ALA A 431 -25.61 -15.37 -13.53
CA ALA A 431 -26.06 -15.38 -12.14
C ALA A 431 -27.42 -16.08 -12.04
N THR A 432 -27.64 -16.80 -10.96
CA THR A 432 -28.94 -17.46 -10.70
C THR A 432 -30.05 -16.44 -10.49
N LYS A 433 -29.68 -15.30 -9.91
CA LYS A 433 -30.61 -14.22 -9.60
C LYS A 433 -29.87 -12.86 -9.63
N GLN A 434 -30.56 -11.87 -10.19
CA GLN A 434 -30.09 -10.50 -10.18
C GLN A 434 -29.79 -10.00 -8.76
N GLY A 435 -28.66 -9.32 -8.57
CA GLY A 435 -28.30 -8.66 -7.32
C GLY A 435 -27.90 -9.61 -6.20
N GLU A 436 -27.67 -10.89 -6.47
CA GLU A 436 -27.15 -11.86 -5.50
C GLU A 436 -25.70 -12.26 -5.81
N TRP A 437 -24.90 -12.42 -4.76
CA TRP A 437 -23.53 -12.92 -4.89
C TRP A 437 -23.54 -14.38 -5.34
N THR A 438 -22.81 -14.65 -6.41
CA THR A 438 -22.67 -15.96 -7.04
C THR A 438 -21.20 -16.36 -7.02
N THR A 439 -20.92 -17.61 -6.66
CA THR A 439 -19.56 -18.16 -6.68
C THR A 439 -19.36 -18.99 -7.94
N PHE A 440 -18.27 -18.74 -8.65
CA PHE A 440 -17.76 -19.56 -9.73
C PHE A 440 -16.37 -20.08 -9.36
N GLU A 441 -16.11 -21.34 -9.60
CA GLU A 441 -14.81 -21.97 -9.41
C GLU A 441 -14.52 -22.92 -10.57
N ALA A 442 -13.28 -22.93 -11.04
CA ALA A 442 -12.80 -23.81 -12.09
C ALA A 442 -11.38 -24.32 -11.76
N GLU A 443 -11.09 -25.56 -12.13
CA GLU A 443 -9.71 -26.04 -12.18
C GLU A 443 -8.99 -25.38 -13.36
N LEU A 444 -7.70 -25.08 -13.20
CA LEU A 444 -6.90 -24.47 -14.26
C LEU A 444 -6.75 -25.36 -15.49
N SER A 445 -6.93 -26.67 -15.34
CA SER A 445 -7.05 -27.62 -16.46
C SER A 445 -8.16 -27.24 -17.44
N GLN A 446 -9.27 -26.66 -16.96
CA GLN A 446 -10.39 -26.19 -17.77
C GLN A 446 -10.03 -24.94 -18.61
N LEU A 447 -8.99 -24.20 -18.21
CA LEU A 447 -8.38 -23.12 -19.00
C LEU A 447 -7.26 -23.64 -19.92
N GLY A 448 -7.09 -24.96 -20.04
CA GLY A 448 -6.03 -25.58 -20.83
C GLY A 448 -4.63 -25.46 -20.21
N ILE A 449 -4.52 -25.36 -18.90
CA ILE A 449 -3.27 -25.47 -18.14
C ILE A 449 -3.21 -26.89 -17.58
N THR A 450 -2.44 -27.77 -18.21
CA THR A 450 -2.39 -29.20 -17.91
C THR A 450 -1.07 -29.66 -17.31
N SER A 451 -0.11 -28.77 -17.23
CA SER A 451 1.23 -29.04 -16.68
C SER A 451 1.71 -27.83 -15.89
N SER A 452 2.78 -28.01 -15.12
CA SER A 452 3.42 -26.90 -14.37
C SER A 452 3.65 -25.67 -15.26
N SER A 453 3.14 -24.56 -14.82
CA SER A 453 3.12 -23.28 -15.55
C SER A 453 3.24 -22.10 -14.57
N GLN A 454 3.49 -20.90 -15.10
CA GLN A 454 3.47 -19.68 -14.31
C GLN A 454 2.44 -18.71 -14.86
N ILE A 455 1.46 -18.34 -14.07
CA ILE A 455 0.49 -17.29 -14.40
C ILE A 455 1.16 -15.93 -14.15
N ALA A 456 1.27 -15.13 -15.20
CA ALA A 456 1.86 -13.79 -15.15
C ALA A 456 0.82 -12.66 -15.15
N MET A 457 -0.42 -12.95 -15.54
CA MET A 457 -1.51 -11.98 -15.59
C MET A 457 -2.86 -12.66 -15.33
N ILE A 458 -3.70 -11.97 -14.58
CA ILE A 458 -5.10 -12.38 -14.34
C ILE A 458 -6.01 -11.18 -14.61
N GLY A 459 -7.15 -11.44 -15.25
CA GLY A 459 -8.15 -10.41 -15.51
C GLY A 459 -9.49 -10.95 -15.97
N VAL A 460 -10.32 -10.04 -16.48
CA VAL A 460 -11.69 -10.31 -16.93
C VAL A 460 -11.91 -9.75 -18.33
N VAL A 461 -12.50 -10.54 -19.20
CA VAL A 461 -13.04 -10.08 -20.48
C VAL A 461 -14.52 -9.77 -20.27
N VAL A 462 -14.98 -8.65 -20.80
CA VAL A 462 -16.40 -8.27 -20.86
C VAL A 462 -16.76 -8.00 -22.31
N LYS A 463 -17.90 -8.51 -22.78
CA LYS A 463 -18.31 -8.31 -24.17
C LYS A 463 -19.82 -8.32 -24.38
N GLY A 464 -20.27 -7.57 -25.41
CA GLY A 464 -21.67 -7.55 -25.83
C GLY A 464 -22.58 -6.94 -24.77
N THR A 465 -22.14 -5.87 -24.10
CA THR A 465 -22.91 -5.25 -23.01
C THR A 465 -23.68 -4.00 -23.46
N THR A 466 -24.64 -3.59 -22.65
CA THR A 466 -25.47 -2.39 -22.80
C THR A 466 -25.03 -1.28 -21.83
N GLU A 467 -25.58 -0.08 -21.96
CA GLU A 467 -25.21 1.08 -21.11
C GLU A 467 -25.47 0.84 -19.62
N ASP A 468 -26.48 0.05 -19.28
CA ASP A 468 -26.88 -0.28 -17.92
C ASP A 468 -26.16 -1.49 -17.34
N TYR A 469 -25.24 -2.11 -18.09
CA TYR A 469 -24.44 -3.23 -17.58
C TYR A 469 -23.63 -2.81 -16.36
N ASN A 470 -23.68 -3.65 -15.31
CA ASN A 470 -22.86 -3.50 -14.11
C ASN A 470 -22.62 -4.85 -13.46
N LEU A 471 -21.34 -5.24 -13.40
CA LEU A 471 -20.86 -6.46 -12.76
C LEU A 471 -20.00 -6.08 -11.56
N HIS A 472 -20.41 -6.48 -10.36
CA HIS A 472 -19.59 -6.38 -9.17
C HIS A 472 -18.77 -7.66 -8.99
N ILE A 473 -17.48 -7.50 -8.68
CA ILE A 473 -16.58 -8.59 -8.32
C ILE A 473 -16.17 -8.41 -6.86
N GLY A 474 -16.58 -9.37 -6.04
CA GLY A 474 -16.37 -9.35 -4.60
C GLY A 474 -15.19 -10.17 -4.12
N GLU A 475 -14.75 -11.17 -4.90
CA GLU A 475 -13.51 -11.92 -4.65
C GLU A 475 -12.95 -12.46 -5.97
N LEU A 476 -11.65 -12.44 -6.14
CA LEU A 476 -10.89 -13.17 -7.14
C LEU A 476 -9.75 -13.90 -6.45
N ALA A 477 -9.65 -15.22 -6.66
CA ALA A 477 -8.64 -16.01 -5.98
C ALA A 477 -8.04 -17.11 -6.87
N VAL A 478 -6.77 -17.47 -6.56
CA VAL A 478 -6.11 -18.69 -7.08
C VAL A 478 -5.61 -19.48 -5.86
N ARG A 479 -6.03 -20.73 -5.77
CA ARG A 479 -5.75 -21.59 -4.61
C ARG A 479 -5.24 -22.96 -5.05
N ASN A 480 -4.31 -23.49 -4.26
CA ASN A 480 -3.92 -24.89 -4.36
C ASN A 480 -4.79 -25.73 -3.41
N PRO A 481 -5.64 -26.64 -3.90
CA PRO A 481 -6.53 -27.43 -3.04
C PRO A 481 -5.79 -28.44 -2.13
N SER A 482 -4.51 -28.68 -2.38
CA SER A 482 -3.67 -29.55 -1.55
C SER A 482 -2.91 -28.78 -0.44
N GLN A 483 -2.92 -27.45 -0.48
CA GLN A 483 -2.29 -26.63 0.55
C GLN A 483 -3.19 -26.59 1.80
N THR A 484 -2.60 -26.84 2.95
CA THR A 484 -3.31 -26.86 4.23
C THR A 484 -2.75 -25.78 5.15
N PHE A 485 -3.63 -25.13 5.90
CA PHE A 485 -3.30 -24.10 6.89
C PHE A 485 -3.81 -24.52 8.26
N GLN A 486 -3.11 -24.10 9.29
CA GLN A 486 -3.48 -24.35 10.69
C GLN A 486 -3.40 -23.04 11.49
N PRO A 487 -4.33 -22.10 11.24
CA PRO A 487 -4.34 -20.87 11.99
C PRO A 487 -4.53 -21.15 13.48
N ALA A 488 -3.62 -20.61 14.29
CA ALA A 488 -3.65 -20.84 15.72
C ALA A 488 -4.90 -20.21 16.35
N LYS A 489 -5.50 -20.90 17.31
CA LYS A 489 -6.66 -20.40 18.05
C LYS A 489 -6.25 -19.17 18.88
N PRO A 490 -6.89 -18.00 18.70
CA PRO A 490 -6.62 -16.83 19.51
C PRO A 490 -7.07 -17.02 20.96
N GLU A 491 -6.27 -16.54 21.89
CA GLU A 491 -6.63 -16.45 23.30
C GLU A 491 -6.96 -15.00 23.67
N ILE A 492 -8.15 -14.77 24.21
CA ILE A 492 -8.55 -13.43 24.68
C ILE A 492 -7.77 -13.11 25.95
N LYS A 493 -6.98 -12.03 25.89
CA LYS A 493 -6.15 -11.53 27.01
C LYS A 493 -6.85 -10.42 27.77
N GLU A 494 -7.70 -9.65 27.11
CA GLU A 494 -8.41 -8.52 27.72
C GLU A 494 -9.73 -8.27 27.01
N PHE A 495 -10.78 -8.01 27.75
CA PHE A 495 -12.07 -7.55 27.25
C PHE A 495 -12.57 -6.42 28.13
N GLU A 496 -12.77 -5.24 27.55
CA GLU A 496 -13.17 -4.04 28.28
C GLU A 496 -14.39 -3.40 27.61
N ILE A 497 -15.47 -3.21 28.36
CA ILE A 497 -16.63 -2.45 27.90
C ILE A 497 -16.33 -0.96 28.11
N ILE A 498 -16.19 -0.24 27.01
CA ILE A 498 -15.91 1.21 27.02
C ILE A 498 -17.18 2.01 27.26
N ARG A 499 -18.29 1.56 26.66
CA ARG A 499 -19.60 2.22 26.81
C ARG A 499 -20.73 1.19 26.67
N GLY A 500 -21.64 1.21 27.63
CA GLY A 500 -22.89 0.44 27.56
C GLY A 500 -24.07 1.34 27.21
N ARG A 501 -24.95 0.84 26.33
CA ARG A 501 -26.24 1.42 25.97
C ARG A 501 -27.32 0.34 26.05
N ALA A 502 -28.59 0.73 26.00
CA ALA A 502 -29.70 -0.21 26.11
C ALA A 502 -29.71 -1.30 25.02
N LYS A 503 -29.19 -1.00 23.84
CA LYS A 503 -29.25 -1.89 22.65
C LYS A 503 -27.90 -2.29 22.10
N ASN A 504 -26.81 -1.65 22.52
CA ASN A 504 -25.47 -1.90 22.00
C ASN A 504 -24.38 -1.54 23.03
N ILE A 505 -23.19 -2.05 22.79
CA ILE A 505 -21.99 -1.71 23.54
C ILE A 505 -20.84 -1.33 22.62
N ASP A 506 -19.97 -0.47 23.15
CA ASP A 506 -18.64 -0.27 22.59
C ASP A 506 -17.65 -1.03 23.48
N PHE A 507 -16.77 -1.81 22.87
CA PHE A 507 -15.79 -2.58 23.62
C PHE A 507 -14.43 -2.61 22.93
N LYS A 508 -13.42 -2.85 23.72
CA LYS A 508 -12.06 -3.18 23.29
C LYS A 508 -11.77 -4.64 23.62
N ILE A 509 -11.16 -5.34 22.72
CA ILE A 509 -10.73 -6.72 22.90
C ILE A 509 -9.27 -6.85 22.46
N ARG A 510 -8.44 -7.48 23.30
CA ARG A 510 -7.06 -7.84 23.00
C ARG A 510 -6.89 -9.35 23.10
N TYR A 511 -6.16 -9.90 22.16
CA TYR A 511 -5.94 -11.35 22.02
C TYR A 511 -4.58 -11.63 21.44
N ALA A 512 -4.12 -12.88 21.52
CA ALA A 512 -2.88 -13.35 20.90
C ALA A 512 -3.00 -14.82 20.54
N SER A 513 -2.36 -15.22 19.45
CA SER A 513 -2.28 -16.63 19.02
C SER A 513 -1.14 -17.37 19.73
N LYS A 514 -0.14 -16.65 20.22
CA LYS A 514 1.02 -17.16 20.96
C LYS A 514 1.56 -16.11 21.92
N GLU A 515 2.39 -16.52 22.85
CA GLU A 515 3.08 -15.58 23.73
C GLU A 515 4.12 -14.76 22.96
N GLU A 516 4.14 -13.46 23.19
CA GLU A 516 5.21 -12.59 22.72
C GLU A 516 6.46 -12.88 23.55
N THR A 517 7.48 -13.47 22.94
CA THR A 517 8.73 -13.78 23.64
C THR A 517 9.93 -13.21 22.88
N GLY A 518 10.81 -12.52 23.63
CA GLY A 518 12.10 -12.03 23.16
C GLY A 518 12.10 -10.59 22.66
N GLU A 519 13.17 -9.86 22.98
CA GLU A 519 13.35 -8.43 22.69
C GLU A 519 13.57 -8.12 21.19
N THR A 520 13.89 -9.13 20.37
CA THR A 520 14.26 -8.95 18.97
C THR A 520 13.21 -9.44 17.99
N LYS A 521 12.09 -9.97 18.48
CA LYS A 521 11.00 -10.45 17.62
C LYS A 521 10.18 -9.28 17.07
N THR A 522 9.68 -9.47 15.86
CA THR A 522 8.70 -8.57 15.26
C THR A 522 7.33 -8.84 15.87
N TYR A 523 6.55 -7.79 16.08
CA TYR A 523 5.17 -7.90 16.52
C TYR A 523 4.35 -8.66 15.45
N ASN A 524 3.49 -9.60 15.90
CA ASN A 524 2.58 -10.39 15.05
C ASN A 524 3.27 -11.17 13.92
N GLU A 525 4.07 -12.17 14.27
CA GLU A 525 4.77 -13.07 13.33
C GLU A 525 3.95 -14.30 12.92
N GLU A 526 2.63 -14.31 13.08
CA GLU A 526 1.79 -15.45 12.77
C GLU A 526 1.57 -15.60 11.26
N VAL A 527 2.25 -16.56 10.63
CA VAL A 527 2.25 -16.73 9.16
C VAL A 527 1.03 -17.49 8.62
N ASP A 528 0.37 -18.32 9.45
CA ASP A 528 -0.82 -19.06 9.05
C ASP A 528 -2.12 -18.29 9.29
N THR A 529 -2.02 -17.03 9.70
CA THR A 529 -3.17 -16.15 9.95
C THR A 529 -3.08 -14.91 9.07
N TRP A 530 -4.11 -14.69 8.26
CA TRP A 530 -4.25 -13.47 7.48
C TRP A 530 -4.89 -12.36 8.31
N TYR A 531 -6.04 -12.67 8.96
CA TYR A 531 -6.75 -11.73 9.83
C TYR A 531 -7.55 -12.47 10.90
N TYR A 532 -8.07 -11.71 11.85
CA TYR A 532 -8.97 -12.20 12.90
C TYR A 532 -10.36 -11.64 12.67
N GLU A 533 -11.37 -12.52 12.75
CA GLU A 533 -12.77 -12.14 12.81
C GLU A 533 -13.16 -11.86 14.26
N ILE A 534 -13.84 -10.76 14.50
CA ILE A 534 -14.45 -10.44 15.79
C ILE A 534 -15.90 -10.90 15.73
N LEU A 535 -16.25 -11.84 16.60
CA LEU A 535 -17.47 -12.60 16.55
C LEU A 535 -18.47 -12.12 17.60
N TYR A 536 -19.73 -12.25 17.25
CA TYR A 536 -20.89 -12.02 18.09
C TYR A 536 -21.85 -13.19 17.98
N GLN A 537 -22.40 -13.65 19.13
CA GLN A 537 -23.45 -14.66 19.17
C GLN A 537 -24.44 -14.34 20.29
N ALA A 538 -25.71 -14.15 19.95
CA ALA A 538 -26.79 -14.15 20.91
C ALA A 538 -27.23 -15.58 21.22
N GLU A 539 -27.79 -15.80 22.42
CA GLU A 539 -28.29 -17.08 22.84
C GLU A 539 -29.36 -17.62 21.86
N ASN A 540 -29.14 -18.85 21.38
CA ASN A 540 -29.96 -19.52 20.37
C ASN A 540 -29.99 -18.88 18.97
N GLU A 541 -29.02 -18.01 18.65
CA GLU A 541 -28.88 -17.42 17.33
C GLU A 541 -27.55 -17.86 16.68
N PRO A 542 -27.47 -17.82 15.34
CA PRO A 542 -26.22 -18.14 14.66
C PRO A 542 -25.14 -17.10 14.98
N GLU A 543 -23.90 -17.55 14.94
CA GLU A 543 -22.73 -16.70 15.05
C GLU A 543 -22.68 -15.69 13.89
N GLN A 544 -22.24 -14.48 14.18
CA GLN A 544 -22.05 -13.39 13.20
C GLN A 544 -20.66 -12.80 13.33
N VAL A 545 -20.09 -12.40 12.21
CA VAL A 545 -18.83 -11.63 12.16
C VAL A 545 -19.16 -10.14 12.22
N LEU A 546 -18.75 -9.46 13.25
CA LEU A 546 -18.96 -8.01 13.40
C LEU A 546 -18.00 -7.20 12.53
N THR A 547 -16.72 -7.56 12.58
CA THR A 547 -15.64 -6.91 11.85
C THR A 547 -14.44 -7.84 11.77
N ALA A 548 -13.40 -7.41 11.05
CA ALA A 548 -12.14 -8.16 10.94
C ALA A 548 -10.94 -7.22 11.00
N THR A 549 -9.82 -7.74 11.52
CA THR A 549 -8.55 -7.00 11.61
C THR A 549 -7.37 -7.98 11.66
N PRO A 550 -6.24 -7.70 11.01
CA PRO A 550 -5.00 -8.47 11.21
C PRO A 550 -4.28 -8.16 12.52
N SER A 551 -4.68 -7.12 13.25
CA SER A 551 -4.09 -6.74 14.53
C SER A 551 -4.52 -7.66 15.67
N TRP A 552 -3.73 -7.74 16.75
CA TRP A 552 -4.06 -8.51 17.97
C TRP A 552 -4.98 -7.77 18.94
N ALA A 553 -5.61 -6.72 18.47
CA ALA A 553 -6.62 -5.98 19.20
C ALA A 553 -7.66 -5.39 18.24
N ALA A 554 -8.88 -5.25 18.73
CA ALA A 554 -9.94 -4.55 18.04
C ALA A 554 -10.68 -3.60 18.99
N TYR A 555 -11.11 -2.47 18.43
CA TYR A 555 -12.07 -1.57 19.07
C TYR A 555 -13.36 -1.66 18.25
N VAL A 556 -14.43 -2.11 18.89
CA VAL A 556 -15.73 -2.32 18.25
C VAL A 556 -16.74 -1.36 18.86
N ILE A 557 -17.38 -0.57 18.02
CA ILE A 557 -18.45 0.34 18.42
C ILE A 557 -19.79 -0.18 17.95
N ASP A 558 -20.83 0.14 18.72
CA ASP A 558 -22.22 -0.25 18.44
C ASP A 558 -22.45 -1.77 18.24
N ALA A 559 -21.64 -2.61 18.91
CA ALA A 559 -21.89 -4.05 18.91
C ALA A 559 -23.28 -4.35 19.45
N PRO A 560 -24.12 -5.12 18.74
CA PRO A 560 -25.51 -5.26 19.09
C PRO A 560 -25.68 -6.04 20.40
N LEU A 561 -26.61 -5.60 21.22
CA LEU A 561 -27.21 -6.37 22.30
C LEU A 561 -28.62 -6.77 21.87
N VAL A 562 -29.08 -7.92 22.26
CA VAL A 562 -30.41 -8.41 21.87
C VAL A 562 -31.50 -7.46 22.35
N ASN A 563 -32.31 -6.98 21.40
CA ASN A 563 -33.40 -6.05 21.67
C ASN A 563 -34.41 -6.56 22.71
N GLY A 564 -34.57 -5.81 23.81
CA GLY A 564 -35.76 -5.85 24.65
C GLY A 564 -36.04 -7.12 25.45
N ILE A 565 -35.17 -8.13 25.38
CA ILE A 565 -35.29 -9.34 26.21
C ILE A 565 -34.24 -9.26 27.31
N THR A 566 -34.66 -8.78 28.46
CA THR A 566 -33.91 -8.88 29.70
C THR A 566 -33.64 -10.37 29.95
N ASN A 567 -32.33 -10.74 30.05
CA ASN A 567 -31.81 -12.08 30.40
C ASN A 567 -31.27 -12.94 29.25
N ARG A 568 -31.16 -12.49 28.01
CA ARG A 568 -30.38 -13.21 27.01
C ARG A 568 -28.88 -12.95 27.18
N LYS A 569 -28.10 -14.02 27.11
CA LYS A 569 -26.65 -13.93 27.10
C LYS A 569 -26.17 -13.66 25.68
N VAL A 570 -25.22 -12.72 25.54
CA VAL A 570 -24.46 -12.54 24.32
C VAL A 570 -23.01 -12.95 24.56
N ARG A 571 -22.37 -13.50 23.55
CA ARG A 571 -20.97 -13.90 23.57
C ARG A 571 -20.22 -13.13 22.51
N PHE A 572 -19.01 -12.71 22.86
CA PHE A 572 -18.04 -12.17 21.91
C PHE A 572 -16.86 -13.11 21.82
N GLY A 573 -16.28 -13.22 20.65
CA GLY A 573 -15.17 -14.11 20.40
C GLY A 573 -14.24 -13.60 19.35
N VAL A 574 -13.15 -14.32 19.14
CA VAL A 574 -12.15 -14.05 18.11
C VAL A 574 -11.82 -15.35 17.40
N ARG A 575 -11.71 -15.29 16.08
CA ARG A 575 -11.35 -16.45 15.26
C ARG A 575 -10.30 -16.03 14.23
N ALA A 576 -9.22 -16.80 14.11
CA ALA A 576 -8.22 -16.58 13.08
C ALA A 576 -8.68 -17.16 11.74
N VAL A 577 -8.38 -16.45 10.66
CA VAL A 577 -8.63 -16.85 9.27
C VAL A 577 -7.30 -16.96 8.54
N ALA A 578 -7.12 -18.09 7.87
CA ALA A 578 -5.88 -18.38 7.15
C ALA A 578 -5.71 -17.57 5.86
N PRO A 579 -4.51 -17.55 5.24
CA PRO A 579 -4.24 -16.85 4.00
C PRO A 579 -5.13 -17.24 2.81
N ASP A 580 -5.72 -18.44 2.82
CA ASP A 580 -6.69 -18.88 1.80
C ASP A 580 -8.05 -18.17 1.90
N GLY A 581 -8.31 -17.47 2.99
CA GLY A 581 -9.55 -16.74 3.27
C GLY A 581 -10.76 -17.62 3.63
N VAL A 582 -10.56 -18.93 3.77
CA VAL A 582 -11.62 -19.92 4.05
C VAL A 582 -11.33 -20.80 5.24
N THR A 583 -10.09 -21.21 5.47
CA THR A 583 -9.70 -22.03 6.63
C THR A 583 -9.72 -21.16 7.89
N LYS A 584 -10.40 -21.64 8.92
CA LYS A 584 -10.61 -20.89 10.17
C LYS A 584 -10.14 -21.69 11.37
N SER A 585 -9.63 -21.02 12.40
CA SER A 585 -9.32 -21.65 13.69
C SER A 585 -10.61 -22.12 14.38
N GLN A 586 -10.46 -23.10 15.26
CA GLN A 586 -11.58 -23.63 16.05
C GLN A 586 -12.04 -22.64 17.12
#